data_b856c0ecaa9998306b1b8c2d22c179d2
#
_entry.id   b856c0ecaa9998306b1b8c2d22c179d2
#
_cell.length_a   1.000
_cell.length_b   1.000
_cell.length_c   1.000
_cell.angle_alpha   90.00
_cell.angle_beta   90.00
_cell.angle_gamma   90.00
#
_symmetry.space_group_name_H-M   'P 1'
#
loop_
_entity.id
_entity.type
_entity.pdbx_description
1 polymer ?
#
loop_
_entity_poly.entity_id
_entity_poly.type
_entity_poly.pdbx_seq_one_letter_code
_entity_poly.pdbx_strand_id
1 'polypeptide(L)'
;VTIVLIGADTSNREWVQYEIQKSYARGNGLLGVRIHNLKNANGQTDSLGANPFIKAGVGGVPVYDWVNDNGAQNMSTWIEAAATKAGK
;
A
#
# COMPACT_ATOMS: atom_id res chain seq x y z
N VAL A 1 -1.21 -12.33 0.60
CA VAL A 1 -1.31 -10.91 0.18
C VAL A 1 -0.41 -10.07 1.07
N THR A 2 0.40 -9.23 0.45
CA THR A 2 1.25 -8.27 1.15
C THR A 2 0.60 -6.90 1.09
N ILE A 3 0.41 -6.29 2.26
CA ILE A 3 -0.17 -4.96 2.40
C ILE A 3 0.95 -3.98 2.75
N VAL A 4 1.09 -2.92 1.98
CA VAL A 4 2.08 -1.87 2.23
C VAL A 4 1.36 -0.61 2.73
N LEU A 5 1.67 -0.21 3.95
CA LEU A 5 1.14 1.04 4.52
C LEU A 5 2.01 2.19 4.02
N ILE A 6 1.39 3.18 3.38
CA ILE A 6 2.11 4.24 2.68
C ILE A 6 1.94 5.57 3.44
N GLY A 7 3.01 6.03 4.06
CA GLY A 7 3.11 7.36 4.66
C GLY A 7 3.92 8.30 3.76
N ALA A 8 4.28 9.49 4.29
CA ALA A 8 4.97 10.52 3.51
C ALA A 8 6.32 10.06 2.95
N ASP A 9 7.09 9.28 3.71
CA ASP A 9 8.44 8.86 3.34
C ASP A 9 8.57 7.38 2.97
N THR A 10 7.48 6.65 2.90
CA THR A 10 7.52 5.20 2.67
C THR A 10 8.25 4.84 1.37
N SER A 11 8.02 5.60 0.29
CA SER A 11 8.63 5.32 -1.00
C SER A 11 10.15 5.53 -1.02
N ASN A 12 10.69 6.30 -0.07
CA ASN A 12 12.12 6.58 0.02
C ASN A 12 12.89 5.55 0.83
N ARG A 13 12.22 4.59 1.42
CA ARG A 13 12.86 3.55 2.22
C ARG A 13 13.24 2.37 1.34
N GLU A 14 14.53 2.08 1.25
CA GLU A 14 15.04 1.01 0.38
C GLU A 14 14.49 -0.36 0.77
N TRP A 15 14.32 -0.63 2.07
CA TRP A 15 13.80 -1.91 2.52
C TRP A 15 12.35 -2.13 2.09
N VAL A 16 11.55 -1.07 1.95
CA VAL A 16 10.18 -1.16 1.45
C VAL A 16 10.20 -1.59 -0.02
N GLN A 17 11.05 -0.99 -0.82
CA GLN A 17 11.21 -1.35 -2.24
C GLN A 17 11.66 -2.80 -2.39
N TYR A 18 12.60 -3.22 -1.56
CA TYR A 18 13.08 -4.60 -1.55
C TYR A 18 11.96 -5.59 -1.23
N GLU A 19 11.16 -5.31 -0.19
CA GLU A 19 10.05 -6.18 0.20
C GLU A 19 8.97 -6.26 -0.87
N ILE A 20 8.68 -5.15 -1.54
CA ILE A 20 7.73 -5.11 -2.65
C ILE A 20 8.22 -6.00 -3.80
N GLN A 21 9.47 -5.86 -4.20
CA GLN A 21 10.06 -6.65 -5.28
C GLN A 21 10.07 -8.13 -4.94
N LYS A 22 10.42 -8.47 -3.70
CA LYS A 22 10.46 -9.84 -3.23
C LYS A 22 9.08 -10.48 -3.22
N SER A 23 8.07 -9.76 -2.73
CA SER A 23 6.69 -10.24 -2.71
C SER A 23 6.16 -10.44 -4.14
N TYR A 24 6.47 -9.52 -5.04
CA TYR A 24 6.08 -9.62 -6.44
C TYR A 24 6.72 -10.85 -7.10
N ALA A 25 8.02 -11.08 -6.87
CA ALA A 25 8.74 -12.22 -7.43
C ALA A 25 8.19 -13.55 -6.93
N ARG A 26 7.63 -13.58 -5.72
CA ARG A 26 7.01 -14.79 -5.16
C ARG A 26 5.58 -15.03 -5.64
N GLY A 27 5.03 -14.13 -6.45
CA GLY A 27 3.66 -14.22 -6.91
C GLY A 27 2.62 -13.88 -5.87
N ASN A 28 2.99 -13.19 -4.79
CA ASN A 28 2.03 -12.75 -3.77
C ASN A 28 1.17 -11.62 -4.30
N GLY A 29 -0.08 -11.57 -3.86
CA GLY A 29 -0.93 -10.42 -4.11
C GLY A 29 -0.40 -9.21 -3.36
N LEU A 30 -0.45 -8.04 -4.01
CA LEU A 30 0.03 -6.78 -3.43
C LEU A 30 -1.08 -5.75 -3.41
N LEU A 31 -1.13 -4.97 -2.34
CA LEU A 31 -1.95 -3.76 -2.30
C LEU A 31 -1.28 -2.72 -1.42
N GLY A 32 -1.53 -1.46 -1.72
CA GLY A 32 -1.06 -0.35 -0.93
C GLY A 32 -2.21 0.37 -0.26
N VAL A 33 -1.99 0.85 0.97
CA VAL A 33 -2.97 1.64 1.71
C VAL A 33 -2.28 2.92 2.17
N ARG A 34 -2.76 4.06 1.68
CA ARG A 34 -2.25 5.37 2.10
C ARG A 34 -2.84 5.75 3.43
N ILE A 35 -1.97 6.05 4.38
CA ILE A 35 -2.36 6.42 5.75
C ILE A 35 -2.04 7.88 6.06
N HIS A 36 -1.65 8.68 5.05
CA HIS A 36 -1.27 10.08 5.25
C HIS A 36 -2.41 10.94 5.80
N ASN A 37 -3.67 10.54 5.57
CA ASN A 37 -4.85 11.25 6.07
C ASN A 37 -5.26 10.83 7.47
N LEU A 38 -4.60 9.84 8.07
CA LEU A 38 -4.82 9.51 9.48
C LEU A 38 -4.17 10.59 10.34
N LYS A 39 -4.94 11.12 11.29
CA LYS A 39 -4.43 12.16 12.19
C LYS A 39 -3.47 11.53 13.21
N ASN A 40 -2.33 12.20 13.43
CA ASN A 40 -1.39 11.80 14.47
C ASN A 40 -1.89 12.24 15.87
N ALA A 41 -1.07 12.05 16.90
CA ALA A 41 -1.42 12.42 18.26
C ALA A 41 -1.71 13.92 18.43
N ASN A 42 -1.19 14.77 17.54
CA ASN A 42 -1.41 16.22 17.52
C ASN A 42 -2.60 16.63 16.63
N GLY A 43 -3.32 15.67 16.07
CA GLY A 43 -4.46 15.93 15.21
C GLY A 43 -4.06 16.37 13.78
N GLN A 44 -2.83 16.15 13.38
CA GLN A 44 -2.30 16.54 12.08
C GLN A 44 -2.16 15.34 11.16
N THR A 45 -2.34 15.58 9.85
CA THR A 45 -2.11 14.58 8.81
C THR A 45 -0.75 14.77 8.18
N ASP A 46 -0.21 13.70 7.55
CA ASP A 46 1.03 13.78 6.80
C ASP A 46 0.81 14.23 5.37
N SER A 47 1.91 14.54 4.67
CA SER A 47 1.90 14.79 3.24
C SER A 47 1.68 13.51 2.45
N LEU A 48 1.12 13.65 1.25
CA LEU A 48 0.98 12.54 0.31
C LEU A 48 2.36 12.11 -0.17
N GLY A 49 2.78 10.90 0.16
CA GLY A 49 4.03 10.34 -0.31
C GLY A 49 3.94 9.76 -1.71
N ALA A 50 5.07 9.58 -2.38
CA ALA A 50 5.13 8.94 -3.67
C ALA A 50 4.71 7.45 -3.57
N ASN A 51 4.25 6.89 -4.68
CA ASN A 51 3.84 5.49 -4.73
C ASN A 51 5.09 4.57 -4.72
N PRO A 52 5.29 3.77 -3.65
CA PRO A 52 6.48 2.92 -3.55
C PRO A 52 6.51 1.80 -4.58
N PHE A 53 5.35 1.37 -5.09
CA PHE A 53 5.30 0.31 -6.11
C PHE A 53 5.90 0.78 -7.43
N ILE A 54 5.59 2.02 -7.83
CA ILE A 54 6.18 2.62 -9.04
C ILE A 54 7.69 2.72 -8.88
N LYS A 55 8.14 3.17 -7.72
CA LYS A 55 9.57 3.34 -7.43
C LYS A 55 10.31 2.00 -7.42
N ALA A 56 9.64 0.93 -7.00
CA ALA A 56 10.19 -0.43 -7.03
C ALA A 56 10.11 -1.09 -8.42
N GLY A 57 9.49 -0.43 -9.39
CA GLY A 57 9.32 -0.98 -10.73
C GLY A 57 8.20 -1.99 -10.87
N VAL A 58 7.27 -2.01 -9.93
CA VAL A 58 6.11 -2.93 -9.94
C VAL A 58 4.86 -2.15 -10.28
N GLY A 59 4.32 -2.36 -11.47
CA GLY A 59 3.11 -1.69 -11.92
C GLY A 59 1.84 -2.49 -11.65
N GLY A 60 0.68 -1.82 -11.78
CA GLY A 60 -0.62 -2.46 -11.71
C GLY A 60 -1.08 -2.84 -10.30
N VAL A 61 -0.42 -2.36 -9.27
CA VAL A 61 -0.82 -2.63 -7.88
C VAL A 61 -1.85 -1.59 -7.44
N PRO A 62 -3.02 -2.02 -6.92
CA PRO A 62 -4.02 -1.06 -6.44
C PRO A 62 -3.53 -0.37 -5.17
N VAL A 63 -3.77 0.94 -5.10
CA VAL A 63 -3.44 1.77 -3.94
C VAL A 63 -4.70 2.48 -3.48
N TYR A 64 -5.07 2.29 -2.22
CA TYR A 64 -6.27 2.87 -1.64
C TYR A 64 -5.89 3.87 -0.55
N ASP A 65 -6.79 4.82 -0.27
CA ASP A 65 -6.65 5.75 0.84
C ASP A 65 -7.49 5.26 2.01
N TRP A 66 -6.87 5.03 3.16
CA TRP A 66 -7.58 4.48 4.32
C TRP A 66 -8.77 5.33 4.75
N VAL A 67 -8.60 6.66 4.78
CA VAL A 67 -9.65 7.57 5.23
C VAL A 67 -10.67 7.80 4.11
N ASN A 68 -10.23 8.20 2.92
CA ASN A 68 -11.12 8.60 1.85
C ASN A 68 -11.86 7.42 1.22
N ASP A 69 -11.26 6.23 1.22
CA ASP A 69 -11.83 5.03 0.62
C ASP A 69 -12.46 4.09 1.67
N ASN A 70 -12.69 4.57 2.88
CA ASN A 70 -13.33 3.81 3.97
C ASN A 70 -12.64 2.48 4.24
N GLY A 71 -11.33 2.51 4.51
CA GLY A 71 -10.52 1.31 4.72
C GLY A 71 -11.05 0.38 5.80
N ALA A 72 -11.62 0.93 6.88
CA ALA A 72 -12.18 0.12 7.96
C ALA A 72 -13.32 -0.80 7.48
N GLN A 73 -14.08 -0.38 6.46
CA GLN A 73 -15.18 -1.17 5.89
C GLN A 73 -14.75 -2.02 4.71
N ASN A 74 -13.74 -1.58 3.95
CA ASN A 74 -13.41 -2.13 2.64
C ASN A 74 -12.13 -2.98 2.61
N MET A 75 -11.36 -3.03 3.71
CA MET A 75 -10.07 -3.71 3.74
C MET A 75 -10.17 -5.17 3.32
N SER A 76 -11.17 -5.91 3.80
CA SER A 76 -11.34 -7.31 3.43
C SER A 76 -11.61 -7.48 1.93
N THR A 77 -12.39 -6.58 1.35
CA THR A 77 -12.67 -6.57 -0.09
C THR A 77 -11.39 -6.31 -0.89
N TRP A 78 -10.56 -5.37 -0.44
CA TRP A 78 -9.29 -5.07 -1.09
C TRP A 78 -8.34 -6.27 -1.05
N ILE A 79 -8.27 -6.95 0.10
CA ILE A 79 -7.43 -8.14 0.26
C ILE A 79 -7.89 -9.25 -0.68
N GLU A 80 -9.19 -9.50 -0.76
CA GLU A 80 -9.75 -10.49 -1.67
C GLU A 80 -9.44 -10.17 -3.13
N ALA A 81 -9.58 -8.90 -3.52
CA ALA A 81 -9.28 -8.47 -4.88
C ALA A 81 -7.79 -8.67 -5.22
N ALA A 82 -6.89 -8.37 -4.28
CA ALA A 82 -5.45 -8.55 -4.48
C ALA A 82 -5.10 -10.03 -4.58
N ALA A 83 -5.71 -10.88 -3.77
CA ALA A 83 -5.49 -12.32 -3.82
C ALA A 83 -5.99 -12.90 -5.15
N THR A 84 -7.17 -12.50 -5.60
CA THR A 84 -7.73 -12.95 -6.88
C THR A 84 -6.84 -12.53 -8.05
N LYS A 85 -6.35 -11.30 -8.04
CA LYS A 85 -5.46 -10.79 -9.08
C LYS A 85 -4.15 -11.57 -9.15
N ALA A 86 -3.66 -12.06 -8.01
CA ALA A 86 -2.44 -12.87 -7.95
C ALA A 86 -2.69 -14.35 -8.24
N GLY A 87 -3.93 -14.76 -8.45
CA GLY A 87 -4.29 -16.16 -8.70
C GLY A 87 -4.31 -17.02 -7.44
N LYS A 88 -4.55 -16.40 -6.28
CA LYS A 88 -4.52 -17.11 -4.99
C LYS A 88 -5.91 -17.45 -4.46
#